data_4591c75e39a2dd0fa820f33165d43207
#
_entry.id   4591c75e39a2dd0fa820f33165d43207
#
_cell.length_a   1.000
_cell.length_b   1.000
_cell.length_c   1.000
_cell.angle_alpha   90.00
_cell.angle_beta   90.00
_cell.angle_gamma   90.00
#
_symmetry.space_group_name_H-M   'P 1'
#
loop_
_entity.id
_entity.type
_entity.pdbx_description
1 polymer ?
#
loop_
_entity_poly.entity_id
_entity_poly.type
_entity_poly.pdbx_seq_one_letter_code
_entity_poly.pdbx_strand_id
1 'polypeptide(L)'
;KSPTGSGKTFMLTHFVNGLNNLPNWDFDKAFIWITFSDTLAMQSKDKFTEYFNNNLKNNLLTVEDFKQGKLEKNDILFINWQKLVSQAAENRVLRRPSDPLLSKEQGYYFEDIIENTFKENREIVMIVDESHTHLSDLAQSSVIDVVNPKIIINVSATPKYIPNQEEVEEGIARFVSVKREDVVN
;
A
#
# COMPACT_ATOMS: atom_id res chain seq x y z
N LYS A 1 -14.18 -8.87 15.65
CA LYS A 1 -12.99 -8.18 16.24
C LYS A 1 -11.83 -9.16 16.19
N SER A 2 -10.93 -8.97 15.25
CA SER A 2 -9.68 -9.72 15.27
C SER A 2 -8.70 -9.00 16.19
N PRO A 3 -8.20 -9.62 17.27
CA PRO A 3 -7.25 -8.95 18.17
C PRO A 3 -5.99 -8.57 17.42
N THR A 4 -5.31 -7.54 17.88
CA THR A 4 -3.94 -7.21 17.51
C THR A 4 -3.10 -8.49 17.62
N GLY A 5 -2.46 -8.91 16.53
CA GLY A 5 -1.72 -10.18 16.49
C GLY A 5 -2.40 -11.36 15.78
N SER A 6 -3.57 -11.15 15.17
CA SER A 6 -4.36 -12.22 14.52
C SER A 6 -3.81 -12.78 13.21
N GLY A 7 -2.52 -12.62 12.92
CA GLY A 7 -1.94 -13.12 11.67
C GLY A 7 -2.30 -12.33 10.40
N LYS A 8 -3.00 -11.19 10.49
CA LYS A 8 -3.36 -10.39 9.31
C LYS A 8 -2.13 -10.03 8.45
N THR A 9 -1.09 -9.51 9.08
CA THR A 9 0.15 -9.18 8.38
C THR A 9 0.78 -10.42 7.76
N PHE A 10 0.79 -11.55 8.47
CA PHE A 10 1.28 -12.83 7.93
C PHE A 10 0.49 -13.25 6.70
N MET A 11 -0.83 -13.30 6.77
CA MET A 11 -1.68 -13.66 5.63
C MET A 11 -1.47 -12.71 4.44
N LEU A 12 -1.38 -11.40 4.72
CA LEU A 12 -1.23 -10.38 3.69
C LEU A 12 0.15 -10.45 3.02
N THR A 13 1.23 -10.69 3.78
CA THR A 13 2.56 -10.89 3.21
C THR A 13 2.62 -12.12 2.29
N HIS A 14 2.05 -13.23 2.73
CA HIS A 14 1.94 -14.44 1.91
C HIS A 14 1.07 -14.25 0.69
N PHE A 15 -0.03 -13.52 0.82
CA PHE A 15 -0.91 -13.20 -0.30
C PHE A 15 -0.17 -12.37 -1.35
N VAL A 16 0.49 -11.28 -0.96
CA VAL A 16 1.25 -10.42 -1.87
C VAL A 16 2.38 -11.18 -2.55
N ASN A 17 3.14 -11.99 -1.80
CA ASN A 17 4.18 -12.83 -2.38
C ASN A 17 3.59 -13.88 -3.35
N GLY A 18 2.42 -14.43 -3.02
CA GLY A 18 1.69 -15.38 -3.87
C GLY A 18 1.20 -14.75 -5.18
N LEU A 19 0.81 -13.47 -5.18
CA LEU A 19 0.35 -12.77 -6.39
C LEU A 19 1.40 -12.76 -7.50
N ASN A 20 2.68 -12.79 -7.16
CA ASN A 20 3.77 -12.83 -8.14
C ASN A 20 3.83 -14.16 -8.92
N ASN A 21 3.14 -15.19 -8.45
CA ASN A 21 3.14 -16.54 -9.04
C ASN A 21 1.81 -16.89 -9.73
N LEU A 22 0.82 -15.98 -9.69
CA LEU A 22 -0.48 -16.23 -10.30
C LEU A 22 -0.47 -15.92 -11.79
N PRO A 23 -0.86 -16.85 -12.68
CA PRO A 23 -0.84 -16.63 -14.13
C PRO A 23 -1.63 -15.41 -14.60
N ASN A 24 -2.79 -15.17 -13.98
CA ASN A 24 -3.66 -14.04 -14.32
C ASN A 24 -3.15 -12.69 -13.77
N TRP A 25 -2.06 -12.68 -13.02
CA TRP A 25 -1.40 -11.52 -12.44
C TRP A 25 -0.02 -11.28 -13.05
N ASP A 26 0.26 -11.88 -14.21
CA ASP A 26 1.50 -11.70 -14.96
C ASP A 26 1.51 -10.39 -15.76
N PHE A 27 1.12 -9.29 -15.10
CA PHE A 27 1.34 -7.94 -15.59
C PHE A 27 2.46 -7.27 -14.79
N ASP A 28 3.10 -6.30 -15.39
CA ASP A 28 4.17 -5.56 -14.73
C ASP A 28 3.56 -4.68 -13.64
N LYS A 29 3.97 -4.88 -12.40
CA LYS A 29 3.37 -4.24 -11.23
C LYS A 29 4.37 -3.88 -10.16
N ALA A 30 4.04 -2.86 -9.40
CA ALA A 30 4.65 -2.52 -8.13
C ALA A 30 3.56 -2.39 -7.05
N PHE A 31 3.97 -2.45 -5.79
CA PHE A 31 3.05 -2.40 -4.66
C PHE A 31 3.32 -1.17 -3.81
N ILE A 32 2.25 -0.56 -3.30
CA ILE A 32 2.32 0.46 -2.26
C ILE A 32 1.56 -0.05 -1.06
N TRP A 33 2.27 -0.27 0.04
CA TRP A 33 1.71 -0.74 1.30
C TRP A 33 1.59 0.41 2.27
N ILE A 34 0.37 0.84 2.52
CA ILE A 34 0.06 1.98 3.38
C ILE A 34 -0.42 1.49 4.73
N THR A 35 0.20 2.01 5.79
CA THR A 35 -0.18 1.76 7.18
C THR A 35 -0.55 3.05 7.89
N PHE A 36 -1.02 2.95 9.13
CA PHE A 36 -1.36 4.14 9.92
C PHE A 36 -0.13 4.92 10.39
N SER A 37 0.93 4.24 10.81
CA SER A 37 2.12 4.87 11.39
C SER A 37 3.42 4.33 10.80
N ASP A 38 4.52 5.07 10.96
CA ASP A 38 5.86 4.64 10.59
C ASP A 38 6.25 3.32 11.26
N THR A 39 5.96 3.19 12.55
CA THR A 39 6.25 1.97 13.30
C THR A 39 5.58 0.75 12.67
N LEU A 40 4.32 0.88 12.26
CA LEU A 40 3.60 -0.21 11.61
C LEU A 40 4.13 -0.49 10.19
N ALA A 41 4.54 0.53 9.45
CA ALA A 41 5.16 0.36 8.14
C ALA A 41 6.47 -0.42 8.25
N MET A 42 7.34 -0.04 9.18
CA MET A 42 8.60 -0.74 9.43
C MET A 42 8.38 -2.16 9.93
N GLN A 43 7.44 -2.38 10.86
CA GLN A 43 7.09 -3.73 11.34
C GLN A 43 6.58 -4.63 10.21
N SER A 44 5.80 -4.10 9.28
CA SER A 44 5.31 -4.86 8.13
C SER A 44 6.45 -5.24 7.19
N LYS A 45 7.37 -4.31 6.93
CA LYS A 45 8.61 -4.54 6.15
C LYS A 45 9.48 -5.62 6.80
N ASP A 46 9.73 -5.51 8.10
CA ASP A 46 10.57 -6.45 8.85
C ASP A 46 9.97 -7.86 8.82
N LYS A 47 8.65 -7.98 8.99
CA LYS A 47 7.95 -9.27 8.89
C LYS A 47 8.03 -9.88 7.51
N PHE A 48 7.98 -9.07 6.45
CA PHE A 48 8.21 -9.56 5.10
C PHE A 48 9.60 -10.20 5.00
N THR A 49 10.62 -9.53 5.51
CA THR A 49 11.99 -10.04 5.53
C THR A 49 12.08 -11.33 6.35
N GLU A 50 11.47 -11.36 7.54
CA GLU A 50 11.47 -12.51 8.44
C GLU A 50 10.81 -13.74 7.80
N TYR A 51 9.62 -13.58 7.19
CA TYR A 51 8.84 -14.72 6.68
C TYR A 51 9.42 -15.33 5.40
N PHE A 52 10.05 -14.53 4.56
CA PHE A 52 10.55 -15.01 3.27
C PHE A 52 12.07 -15.12 3.19
N ASN A 53 12.77 -14.57 4.18
CA ASN A 53 14.23 -14.65 4.26
C ASN A 53 14.88 -14.27 2.91
N ASN A 54 15.76 -15.09 2.37
CA ASN A 54 16.45 -14.86 1.10
C ASN A 54 15.62 -15.21 -0.16
N ASN A 55 14.37 -15.62 -0.01
CA ASN A 55 13.48 -16.01 -1.12
C ASN A 55 12.53 -14.89 -1.57
N LEU A 56 12.81 -13.64 -1.18
CA LEU A 56 12.01 -12.51 -1.62
C LEU A 56 12.16 -12.27 -3.12
N LYS A 57 11.03 -12.19 -3.82
CA LYS A 57 10.94 -11.71 -5.20
C LYS A 57 10.72 -10.20 -5.28
N ASN A 58 10.60 -9.54 -4.14
CA ASN A 58 10.28 -8.15 -3.98
C ASN A 58 11.44 -7.40 -3.34
N ASN A 59 11.74 -6.20 -3.81
CA ASN A 59 12.55 -5.26 -3.05
C ASN A 59 11.61 -4.51 -2.07
N LEU A 60 12.06 -4.34 -0.84
CA LEU A 60 11.29 -3.70 0.22
C LEU A 60 11.81 -2.28 0.44
N LEU A 61 11.05 -1.31 -0.04
CA LEU A 61 11.43 0.09 -0.09
C LEU A 61 10.72 0.91 0.99
N THR A 62 11.31 2.04 1.32
CA THR A 62 10.73 3.10 2.14
C THR A 62 10.87 4.45 1.43
N VAL A 63 10.38 5.53 2.04
CA VAL A 63 10.57 6.88 1.48
C VAL A 63 12.04 7.28 1.32
N GLU A 64 12.95 6.65 2.04
CA GLU A 64 14.39 6.89 1.92
C GLU A 64 14.95 6.39 0.58
N ASP A 65 14.24 5.46 -0.05
CA ASP A 65 14.61 4.87 -1.34
C ASP A 65 14.07 5.67 -2.54
N PHE A 66 13.41 6.82 -2.33
CA PHE A 66 12.85 7.67 -3.40
C PHE A 66 13.91 8.16 -4.40
N LYS A 67 15.18 8.14 -4.03
CA LYS A 67 16.32 8.45 -4.93
C LYS A 67 16.37 7.55 -6.17
N GLN A 68 15.72 6.40 -6.14
CA GLN A 68 15.58 5.52 -7.32
C GLN A 68 14.69 6.14 -8.40
N GLY A 69 13.84 7.11 -8.03
CA GLY A 69 13.01 7.88 -8.95
C GLY A 69 11.77 7.15 -9.47
N LYS A 70 11.63 5.86 -9.27
CA LYS A 70 10.50 5.01 -9.67
C LYS A 70 10.47 3.73 -8.84
N LEU A 71 9.37 2.98 -8.92
CA LEU A 71 9.28 1.61 -8.41
C LEU A 71 9.58 0.62 -9.53
N GLU A 72 10.42 -0.35 -9.27
CA GLU A 72 10.71 -1.43 -10.20
C GLU A 72 9.69 -2.57 -10.08
N LYS A 73 9.75 -3.54 -10.99
CA LYS A 73 8.84 -4.69 -10.99
C LYS A 73 8.88 -5.42 -9.66
N ASN A 74 7.71 -5.64 -9.08
CA ASN A 74 7.50 -6.29 -7.79
C ASN A 74 8.09 -5.54 -6.58
N ASP A 75 8.54 -4.31 -6.70
CA ASP A 75 8.90 -3.50 -5.55
C ASP A 75 7.68 -3.30 -4.63
N ILE A 76 7.94 -3.25 -3.33
CA ILE A 76 6.93 -2.90 -2.32
C ILE A 76 7.41 -1.68 -1.57
N LEU A 77 6.74 -0.55 -1.75
CA LEU A 77 6.96 0.67 -1.00
C LEU A 77 6.12 0.67 0.27
N PHE A 78 6.76 0.60 1.43
CA PHE A 78 6.10 0.75 2.73
C PHE A 78 6.08 2.22 3.13
N ILE A 79 4.88 2.73 3.35
CA ILE A 79 4.66 4.14 3.69
C ILE A 79 3.50 4.26 4.67
N ASN A 80 3.41 5.37 5.38
CA ASN A 80 2.28 5.63 6.27
C ASN A 80 1.47 6.85 5.80
N TRP A 81 0.22 6.89 6.25
CA TRP A 81 -0.68 7.98 5.93
C TRP A 81 -0.17 9.35 6.36
N GLN A 82 0.51 9.45 7.50
CA GLN A 82 1.00 10.72 8.02
C GLN A 82 2.01 11.36 7.06
N LYS A 83 2.90 10.57 6.48
CA LYS A 83 3.84 11.05 5.46
C LYS A 83 3.15 11.49 4.17
N LEU A 84 2.03 10.88 3.82
CA LEU A 84 1.27 11.24 2.62
C LEU A 84 0.44 12.51 2.82
N VAL A 85 -0.25 12.66 3.97
CA VAL A 85 -1.26 13.71 4.16
C VAL A 85 -0.97 14.71 5.28
N SER A 86 0.22 14.70 5.87
CA SER A 86 0.62 15.65 6.91
C SER A 86 0.32 17.11 6.50
N GLN A 87 -0.14 17.90 7.46
CA GLN A 87 -0.30 19.36 7.25
C GLN A 87 1.05 20.07 7.19
N ALA A 88 2.04 19.57 7.93
CA ALA A 88 3.39 20.08 7.91
C ALA A 88 4.12 19.63 6.64
N ALA A 89 4.54 20.59 5.81
CA ALA A 89 5.17 20.31 4.52
C ALA A 89 6.46 19.49 4.67
N GLU A 90 7.24 19.78 5.71
CA GLU A 90 8.49 19.09 6.02
C GLU A 90 8.32 17.59 6.35
N ASN A 91 7.12 17.19 6.76
CA ASN A 91 6.79 15.81 7.11
C ASN A 91 6.03 15.08 6.01
N ARG A 92 5.74 15.77 4.89
CA ARG A 92 4.90 15.23 3.82
C ARG A 92 5.72 14.94 2.58
N VAL A 93 5.53 13.76 2.01
CA VAL A 93 6.14 13.37 0.73
C VAL A 93 5.21 13.61 -0.47
N LEU A 94 3.91 13.82 -0.22
CA LEU A 94 2.94 14.22 -1.23
C LEU A 94 3.00 15.74 -1.42
N ARG A 95 3.23 16.18 -2.65
CA ARG A 95 3.33 17.61 -3.00
C ARG A 95 1.96 18.28 -2.92
N ARG A 96 1.97 19.54 -2.46
CA ARG A 96 0.82 20.43 -2.60
C ARG A 96 1.24 21.71 -3.33
N PRO A 97 0.37 22.28 -4.16
CA PRO A 97 0.70 23.49 -4.93
C PRO A 97 1.16 24.68 -4.09
N SER A 98 0.76 24.70 -2.81
CA SER A 98 1.09 25.78 -1.86
C SER A 98 2.40 25.57 -1.09
N ASP A 99 3.09 24.44 -1.28
CA ASP A 99 4.30 24.14 -0.52
C ASP A 99 5.51 24.92 -1.06
N PRO A 100 6.04 25.94 -0.33
CA PRO A 100 7.09 26.80 -0.86
C PRO A 100 8.48 26.16 -0.89
N LEU A 101 8.66 25.05 -0.16
CA LEU A 101 9.96 24.35 -0.04
C LEU A 101 10.23 23.44 -1.23
N LEU A 102 9.20 23.02 -1.95
CA LEU A 102 9.27 21.99 -2.98
C LEU A 102 10.09 22.36 -4.21
N SER A 103 10.30 23.66 -4.44
CA SER A 103 11.12 24.13 -5.59
C SER A 103 12.62 24.07 -5.33
N LYS A 104 13.06 23.81 -4.09
CA LYS A 104 14.47 23.88 -3.67
C LYS A 104 15.06 22.54 -3.29
N GLU A 105 14.25 21.55 -2.99
CA GLU A 105 14.72 20.23 -2.62
C GLU A 105 15.00 19.39 -3.86
N GLN A 106 16.26 18.98 -4.01
CA GLN A 106 16.66 17.99 -4.99
C GLN A 106 16.24 16.61 -4.47
N GLY A 107 15.06 16.20 -4.81
CA GLY A 107 14.53 14.89 -4.41
C GLY A 107 13.35 14.51 -5.28
N TYR A 108 13.06 13.24 -5.32
CA TYR A 108 11.86 12.73 -5.96
C TYR A 108 10.73 12.77 -4.95
N TYR A 109 9.60 13.35 -5.36
CA TYR A 109 8.37 13.32 -4.59
C TYR A 109 7.59 12.07 -4.89
N PHE A 110 6.60 11.79 -4.04
CA PHE A 110 5.76 10.62 -4.20
C PHE A 110 5.08 10.58 -5.58
N GLU A 111 4.56 11.73 -6.05
CA GLU A 111 3.95 11.86 -7.38
C GLU A 111 4.94 11.56 -8.51
N ASP A 112 6.18 12.03 -8.38
CA ASP A 112 7.22 11.79 -9.38
C ASP A 112 7.54 10.28 -9.47
N ILE A 113 7.62 9.61 -8.32
CA ILE A 113 7.81 8.14 -8.25
C ILE A 113 6.67 7.41 -8.95
N ILE A 114 5.42 7.82 -8.66
CA ILE A 114 4.23 7.23 -9.28
C ILE A 114 4.22 7.45 -10.79
N GLU A 115 4.41 8.69 -11.23
CA GLU A 115 4.42 9.04 -12.65
C GLU A 115 5.52 8.29 -13.41
N ASN A 116 6.72 8.23 -12.85
CA ASN A 116 7.84 7.53 -13.49
C ASN A 116 7.61 6.00 -13.50
N THR A 117 6.91 5.46 -12.51
CA THR A 117 6.51 4.04 -12.50
C THR A 117 5.53 3.73 -13.64
N PHE A 118 4.54 4.60 -13.87
CA PHE A 118 3.60 4.45 -14.99
C PHE A 118 4.26 4.62 -16.36
N LYS A 119 5.28 5.49 -16.50
CA LYS A 119 6.04 5.64 -17.75
C LYS A 119 6.74 4.35 -18.20
N GLU A 120 7.00 3.45 -17.26
CA GLU A 120 7.53 2.10 -17.53
C GLU A 120 6.42 1.07 -17.85
N ASN A 121 5.19 1.51 -18.08
CA ASN A 121 4.01 0.65 -18.26
C ASN A 121 3.75 -0.30 -17.09
N ARG A 122 4.09 0.13 -15.88
CA ARG A 122 3.92 -0.65 -14.66
C ARG A 122 2.70 -0.18 -13.90
N GLU A 123 1.84 -1.12 -13.57
CA GLU A 123 0.62 -0.89 -12.80
C GLU A 123 0.92 -0.84 -11.30
N ILE A 124 0.05 -0.18 -10.55
CA ILE A 124 0.19 -0.10 -9.09
C ILE A 124 -0.91 -0.90 -8.42
N VAL A 125 -0.51 -1.74 -7.46
CA VAL A 125 -1.38 -2.42 -6.51
C VAL A 125 -1.23 -1.75 -5.16
N MET A 126 -2.29 -1.12 -4.68
CA MET A 126 -2.30 -0.42 -3.40
C MET A 126 -2.86 -1.33 -2.31
N ILE A 127 -2.15 -1.45 -1.21
CA ILE A 127 -2.54 -2.22 -0.04
C ILE A 127 -2.73 -1.24 1.11
N VAL A 128 -3.90 -1.26 1.74
CA VAL A 128 -4.23 -0.42 2.89
C VAL A 128 -4.42 -1.33 4.10
N ASP A 129 -3.42 -1.37 4.95
CA ASP A 129 -3.47 -2.13 6.20
C ASP A 129 -4.06 -1.26 7.31
N GLU A 130 -5.01 -1.84 8.05
CA GLU A 130 -5.81 -1.15 9.07
C GLU A 130 -6.61 0.04 8.49
N SER A 131 -7.35 -0.21 7.41
CA SER A 131 -8.12 0.78 6.65
C SER A 131 -9.21 1.53 7.44
N HIS A 132 -9.44 1.16 8.71
CA HIS A 132 -10.43 1.80 9.60
C HIS A 132 -9.92 3.08 10.29
N THR A 133 -8.73 3.55 9.94
CA THR A 133 -8.10 4.71 10.56
C THR A 133 -8.92 6.00 10.36
N HIS A 134 -8.75 6.95 11.27
CA HIS A 134 -9.51 8.20 11.38
C HIS A 134 -9.17 9.26 10.30
N LEU A 135 -8.70 8.84 9.14
CA LEU A 135 -8.48 9.76 8.03
C LEU A 135 -9.83 10.20 7.46
N SER A 136 -9.92 11.46 7.09
CA SER A 136 -11.07 11.93 6.34
C SER A 136 -11.12 11.26 4.97
N ASP A 137 -12.32 11.02 4.47
CA ASP A 137 -12.52 10.44 3.14
C ASP A 137 -11.84 11.27 2.05
N LEU A 138 -11.81 12.60 2.21
CA LEU A 138 -11.12 13.53 1.31
C LEU A 138 -9.60 13.28 1.28
N ALA A 139 -8.97 13.03 2.44
CA ALA A 139 -7.54 12.75 2.50
C ALA A 139 -7.20 11.40 1.85
N GLN A 140 -8.05 10.39 2.03
CA GLN A 140 -7.90 9.10 1.37
C GLN A 140 -8.07 9.22 -0.14
N SER A 141 -9.12 9.91 -0.61
CA SER A 141 -9.39 10.14 -2.03
C SER A 141 -8.22 10.84 -2.71
N SER A 142 -7.64 11.87 -2.10
CA SER A 142 -6.51 12.60 -2.69
C SER A 142 -5.27 11.72 -2.92
N VAL A 143 -5.02 10.75 -2.04
CA VAL A 143 -3.93 9.79 -2.23
C VAL A 143 -4.28 8.76 -3.30
N ILE A 144 -5.51 8.25 -3.31
CA ILE A 144 -5.98 7.31 -4.32
C ILE A 144 -5.92 7.94 -5.71
N ASP A 145 -6.32 9.20 -5.85
CA ASP A 145 -6.29 9.94 -7.12
C ASP A 145 -4.85 10.08 -7.65
N VAL A 146 -3.89 10.33 -6.78
CA VAL A 146 -2.47 10.41 -7.17
C VAL A 146 -1.91 9.04 -7.52
N VAL A 147 -2.17 8.03 -6.69
CA VAL A 147 -1.67 6.67 -6.90
C VAL A 147 -2.32 6.01 -8.12
N ASN A 148 -3.58 6.35 -8.40
CA ASN A 148 -4.38 5.76 -9.48
C ASN A 148 -4.17 4.24 -9.59
N PRO A 149 -4.41 3.47 -8.52
CA PRO A 149 -4.06 2.07 -8.48
C PRO A 149 -4.99 1.23 -9.35
N LYS A 150 -4.45 0.23 -10.03
CA LYS A 150 -5.24 -0.76 -10.75
C LYS A 150 -6.10 -1.61 -9.81
N ILE A 151 -5.58 -1.89 -8.62
CA ILE A 151 -6.24 -2.69 -7.60
C ILE A 151 -5.96 -2.10 -6.23
N ILE A 152 -7.00 -2.05 -5.39
CA ILE A 152 -6.90 -1.67 -3.99
C ILE A 152 -7.26 -2.89 -3.13
N ILE A 153 -6.38 -3.23 -2.20
CA ILE A 153 -6.57 -4.30 -1.22
C ILE A 153 -6.71 -3.65 0.15
N ASN A 154 -7.92 -3.60 0.65
CA ASN A 154 -8.20 -3.08 1.99
C ASN A 154 -8.21 -4.22 3.01
N VAL A 155 -7.40 -4.09 4.05
CA VAL A 155 -7.35 -5.05 5.16
C VAL A 155 -7.76 -4.36 6.45
N SER A 156 -8.76 -4.88 7.11
CA SER A 156 -9.27 -4.30 8.37
C SER A 156 -9.95 -5.36 9.22
N ALA A 157 -9.84 -5.19 10.55
CA ALA A 157 -10.66 -5.95 11.49
C ALA A 157 -12.12 -5.44 11.54
N THR A 158 -12.34 -4.20 11.14
CA THR A 158 -13.64 -3.52 11.14
C THR A 158 -13.79 -2.72 9.85
N PRO A 159 -14.06 -3.36 8.71
CA PRO A 159 -14.16 -2.67 7.44
C PRO A 159 -15.32 -1.65 7.47
N LYS A 160 -15.04 -0.44 7.01
CA LYS A 160 -16.06 0.61 6.85
C LYS A 160 -16.93 0.37 5.62
N TYR A 161 -16.36 -0.25 4.60
CA TYR A 161 -17.03 -0.57 3.36
C TYR A 161 -17.12 -2.08 3.20
N ILE A 162 -18.29 -2.56 2.88
CA ILE A 162 -18.56 -3.93 2.46
C ILE A 162 -19.27 -3.83 1.12
N PRO A 163 -18.73 -4.40 0.03
CA PRO A 163 -19.34 -4.31 -1.28
C PRO A 163 -20.74 -4.92 -1.28
N ASN A 164 -21.65 -4.30 -2.02
CA ASN A 164 -22.97 -4.83 -2.23
C ASN A 164 -22.95 -5.99 -3.25
N GLN A 165 -24.09 -6.64 -3.42
CA GLN A 165 -24.19 -7.81 -4.30
C GLN A 165 -23.92 -7.45 -5.76
N GLU A 166 -24.38 -6.30 -6.24
CA GLU A 166 -24.19 -5.83 -7.61
C GLU A 166 -22.70 -5.61 -7.92
N GLU A 167 -21.97 -4.93 -7.04
CA GLU A 167 -20.50 -4.70 -7.18
C GLU A 167 -19.71 -6.01 -7.23
N VAL A 168 -20.18 -7.03 -6.49
CA VAL A 168 -19.55 -8.37 -6.49
C VAL A 168 -19.87 -9.12 -7.78
N GLU A 169 -21.11 -9.08 -8.25
CA GLU A 169 -21.54 -9.74 -9.49
C GLU A 169 -20.91 -9.12 -10.73
N GLU A 170 -20.77 -7.80 -10.76
CA GLU A 170 -20.08 -7.08 -11.82
C GLU A 170 -18.55 -7.22 -11.76
N GLY A 171 -18.02 -7.80 -10.70
CA GLY A 171 -16.58 -7.99 -10.53
C GLY A 171 -15.81 -6.72 -10.14
N ILE A 172 -16.52 -5.66 -9.74
CA ILE A 172 -15.95 -4.37 -9.32
C ILE A 172 -15.24 -4.53 -7.98
N ALA A 173 -15.84 -5.29 -7.05
CA ALA A 173 -15.27 -5.53 -5.74
C ALA A 173 -15.42 -6.98 -5.29
N ARG A 174 -14.59 -7.39 -4.34
CA ARG A 174 -14.68 -8.68 -3.67
C ARG A 174 -14.49 -8.51 -2.18
N PHE A 175 -15.24 -9.28 -1.40
CA PHE A 175 -15.13 -9.28 0.04
C PHE A 175 -14.77 -10.68 0.55
N VAL A 176 -13.71 -10.75 1.35
CA VAL A 176 -13.27 -11.98 2.01
C VAL A 176 -13.29 -11.75 3.51
N SER A 177 -14.08 -12.55 4.23
CA SER A 177 -14.11 -12.56 5.68
C SER A 177 -13.43 -13.80 6.21
N VAL A 178 -12.44 -13.62 7.08
CA VAL A 178 -11.75 -14.71 7.79
C VAL A 178 -12.28 -14.72 9.23
N LYS A 179 -12.92 -15.80 9.62
CA LYS A 179 -13.44 -15.96 10.98
C LYS A 179 -12.31 -16.35 11.94
N ARG A 180 -12.47 -16.02 13.22
CA ARG A 180 -11.50 -16.36 14.26
C ARG A 180 -11.23 -17.86 14.37
N GLU A 181 -12.25 -18.66 14.18
CA GLU A 181 -12.19 -20.13 14.19
C GLU A 181 -11.36 -20.70 13.03
N ASP A 182 -11.22 -19.95 11.91
CA ASP A 182 -10.42 -20.37 10.75
C ASP A 182 -8.91 -20.10 10.94
N VAL A 183 -8.53 -19.38 11.99
CA VAL A 183 -7.15 -18.94 12.24
C VAL A 183 -6.48 -19.74 13.38
N VAL A 184 -7.25 -20.52 14.13
CA VAL A 184 -6.83 -21.24 15.35
C VAL A 184 -6.74 -22.76 15.07
N ASN A 185 -6.00 -23.16 14.07
CA ASN A 185 -5.61 -24.56 13.89
C ASN A 185 -4.13 -24.67 13.63
#